data_2bd84ea4367d8e10fb29078d1390cb7a
#
_entry.id   2bd84ea4367d8e10fb29078d1390cb7a
#
_cell.length_a   1.000
_cell.length_b   1.000
_cell.length_c   1.000
_cell.angle_alpha   90.00
_cell.angle_beta   90.00
_cell.angle_gamma   90.00
#
_symmetry.space_group_name_H-M   'P 1'
#
loop_
_entity.id
_entity.type
_entity.pdbx_description
1 polymer ?
#
loop_
_entity_poly.entity_id
_entity_poly.type
_entity_poly.pdbx_seq_one_letter_code
_entity_poly.pdbx_strand_id
1 'polypeptide(L)'
;VFAKVKEQLKQAGKITAAEMFAKLAEAMPKRKHPVFDYIVLDEAQDIGVQQLRFLAAIAGNRANALFFAGDLGQRIFQTPFSWKSLGVDVRGRSRTLNINYRTSHQIRLQADRLLGPDVSDVDGNVESRKGTISVFNGPEPIICSYTDARAENQAVGVWLEQCSTGGVLP
;
A
#
# COMPACT_ATOMS: atom_id res chain seq x y z
N VAL A 1 23.48 -12.19 -10.29
CA VAL A 1 22.12 -12.34 -10.85
C VAL A 1 21.64 -11.03 -11.47
N PHE A 2 21.62 -9.89 -10.75
CA PHE A 2 21.07 -8.62 -11.24
C PHE A 2 21.77 -8.06 -12.49
N ALA A 3 23.10 -8.11 -12.57
CA ALA A 3 23.85 -7.63 -13.73
C ALA A 3 23.47 -8.39 -15.01
N LYS A 4 23.34 -9.72 -14.92
CA LYS A 4 22.93 -10.56 -16.05
C LYS A 4 21.51 -10.25 -16.53
N VAL A 5 20.57 -10.06 -15.59
CA VAL A 5 19.18 -9.69 -15.93
C VAL A 5 19.13 -8.33 -16.64
N LYS A 6 19.87 -7.32 -16.12
CA LYS A 6 19.96 -6.01 -16.77
C LYS A 6 20.53 -6.08 -18.18
N GLU A 7 21.57 -6.87 -18.38
CA GLU A 7 22.15 -7.06 -19.72
C GLU A 7 21.18 -7.72 -20.69
N GLN A 8 20.46 -8.76 -20.26
CA GLN A 8 19.43 -9.41 -21.07
C GLN A 8 18.29 -8.45 -21.45
N LEU A 9 17.82 -7.63 -20.49
CA LEU A 9 16.80 -6.61 -20.76
C LEU A 9 17.29 -5.60 -21.80
N LYS A 10 18.54 -5.11 -21.65
CA LYS A 10 19.16 -4.16 -22.60
C LYS A 10 19.27 -4.75 -24.01
N GLN A 11 19.72 -6.00 -24.14
CA GLN A 11 19.80 -6.71 -25.42
C GLN A 11 18.41 -6.90 -26.06
N ALA A 12 17.38 -7.09 -25.25
CA ALA A 12 15.99 -7.19 -25.69
C ALA A 12 15.31 -5.82 -25.97
N GLY A 13 16.02 -4.69 -25.81
CA GLY A 13 15.45 -3.35 -25.94
C GLY A 13 14.39 -3.02 -24.85
N LYS A 14 14.48 -3.68 -23.70
CA LYS A 14 13.53 -3.54 -22.59
C LYS A 14 14.17 -2.86 -21.39
N ILE A 15 13.37 -2.20 -20.58
CA ILE A 15 13.75 -1.63 -19.29
C ILE A 15 12.78 -2.10 -18.21
N THR A 16 13.20 -2.06 -16.95
CA THR A 16 12.30 -2.30 -15.82
C THR A 16 11.38 -1.10 -15.57
N ALA A 17 10.25 -1.32 -14.89
CA ALA A 17 9.40 -0.22 -14.45
C ALA A 17 10.16 0.79 -13.58
N ALA A 18 11.03 0.32 -12.68
CA ALA A 18 11.86 1.19 -11.85
C ALA A 18 12.78 2.08 -12.68
N GLU A 19 13.45 1.53 -13.71
CA GLU A 19 14.29 2.31 -14.62
C GLU A 19 13.48 3.31 -15.46
N MET A 20 12.27 2.94 -15.87
CA MET A 20 11.36 3.85 -16.56
C MET A 20 11.02 5.05 -15.67
N PHE A 21 10.60 4.82 -14.44
CA PHE A 21 10.28 5.91 -13.51
C PHE A 21 11.50 6.76 -13.16
N ALA A 22 12.69 6.17 -13.04
CA ALA A 22 13.92 6.93 -12.82
C ALA A 22 14.23 7.89 -13.97
N LYS A 23 14.15 7.43 -15.22
CA LYS A 23 14.33 8.27 -16.42
C LYS A 23 13.27 9.36 -16.53
N LEU A 24 12.02 9.04 -16.21
CA LEU A 24 10.95 10.03 -16.19
C LEU A 24 11.20 11.10 -15.11
N ALA A 25 11.63 10.71 -13.91
CA ALA A 25 11.97 11.65 -12.84
C ALA A 25 13.08 12.64 -13.26
N GLU A 26 14.09 12.18 -14.01
CA GLU A 26 15.16 13.03 -14.54
C GLU A 26 14.69 13.96 -15.67
N ALA A 27 13.67 13.56 -16.42
CA ALA A 27 13.14 14.35 -17.54
C ALA A 27 12.15 15.44 -17.09
N MET A 28 11.41 15.24 -15.99
CA MET A 28 10.34 16.16 -15.56
C MET A 28 10.83 17.59 -15.28
N PRO A 29 11.95 17.82 -14.56
CA PRO A 29 12.42 19.20 -14.26
C PRO A 29 12.81 20.02 -15.50
N LYS A 30 13.04 19.36 -16.64
CA LYS A 30 13.41 20.02 -17.91
C LYS A 30 12.19 20.56 -18.67
N ARG A 31 10.97 20.26 -18.23
CA ARG A 31 9.75 20.75 -18.87
C ARG A 31 9.43 22.17 -18.46
N LYS A 32 9.00 22.99 -19.40
CA LYS A 32 8.62 24.40 -19.16
C LYS A 32 7.34 24.50 -18.32
N HIS A 33 6.43 23.55 -18.46
CA HIS A 33 5.14 23.54 -17.77
C HIS A 33 4.95 22.21 -17.04
N PRO A 34 4.31 22.22 -15.86
CA PRO A 34 3.94 21.01 -15.16
C PRO A 34 2.98 20.16 -16.02
N VAL A 35 3.04 18.86 -15.88
CA VAL A 35 2.13 17.93 -16.58
C VAL A 35 0.74 17.98 -15.95
N PHE A 36 0.70 18.11 -14.63
CA PHE A 36 -0.52 18.16 -13.82
C PHE A 36 -0.35 19.23 -12.72
N ASP A 37 -1.43 19.89 -12.37
CA ASP A 37 -1.44 20.85 -11.25
C ASP A 37 -1.44 20.14 -9.90
N TYR A 38 -2.18 19.04 -9.80
CA TYR A 38 -2.31 18.21 -8.59
C TYR A 38 -2.19 16.76 -8.95
N ILE A 39 -1.69 15.96 -8.02
CA ILE A 39 -1.54 14.53 -8.14
C ILE A 39 -2.13 13.90 -6.87
N VAL A 40 -3.07 12.98 -7.05
CA VAL A 40 -3.65 12.16 -5.99
C VAL A 40 -3.19 10.73 -6.19
N LEU A 41 -2.60 10.14 -5.17
CA LEU A 41 -2.18 8.75 -5.16
C LEU A 41 -2.94 8.01 -4.07
N ASP A 42 -3.65 6.97 -4.46
CA ASP A 42 -4.24 5.99 -3.57
C ASP A 42 -3.29 4.80 -3.37
N GLU A 43 -3.50 4.00 -2.32
CA GLU A 43 -2.66 2.87 -1.92
C GLU A 43 -1.17 3.25 -1.81
N ALA A 44 -0.91 4.41 -1.21
CA ALA A 44 0.43 5.00 -1.16
C ALA A 44 1.47 4.15 -0.40
N GLN A 45 1.04 3.17 0.42
CA GLN A 45 1.94 2.22 1.08
C GLN A 45 2.67 1.30 0.09
N ASP A 46 2.13 1.09 -1.12
CA ASP A 46 2.71 0.22 -2.15
C ASP A 46 3.65 0.95 -3.11
N ILE A 47 3.82 2.27 -2.94
CA ILE A 47 4.70 3.05 -3.81
C ILE A 47 6.17 2.68 -3.59
N GLY A 48 6.91 2.48 -4.68
CA GLY A 48 8.36 2.26 -4.65
C GLY A 48 9.15 3.57 -4.75
N VAL A 49 10.44 3.49 -4.40
CA VAL A 49 11.37 4.64 -4.39
C VAL A 49 11.36 5.43 -5.71
N GLN A 50 11.43 4.76 -6.86
CA GLN A 50 11.52 5.44 -8.15
C GLN A 50 10.19 6.07 -8.57
N GLN A 51 9.09 5.47 -8.19
CA GLN A 51 7.76 6.05 -8.38
C GLN A 51 7.58 7.32 -7.57
N LEU A 52 7.96 7.30 -6.28
CA LEU A 52 7.89 8.51 -5.44
C LEU A 52 8.80 9.63 -5.95
N ARG A 53 10.02 9.31 -6.39
CA ARG A 53 10.92 10.28 -7.04
C ARG A 53 10.29 10.92 -8.27
N PHE A 54 9.61 10.13 -9.09
CA PHE A 54 8.92 10.63 -10.26
C PHE A 54 7.77 11.57 -9.88
N LEU A 55 6.94 11.21 -8.88
CA LEU A 55 5.86 12.08 -8.39
C LEU A 55 6.41 13.38 -7.81
N ALA A 56 7.49 13.31 -7.02
CA ALA A 56 8.17 14.49 -6.49
C ALA A 56 8.70 15.40 -7.63
N ALA A 57 9.27 14.80 -8.68
CA ALA A 57 9.76 15.56 -9.83
C ALA A 57 8.64 16.24 -10.64
N ILE A 58 7.46 15.61 -10.77
CA ILE A 58 6.28 16.27 -11.39
C ILE A 58 5.77 17.41 -10.52
N ALA A 59 5.68 17.18 -9.21
CA ALA A 59 5.21 18.20 -8.26
C ALA A 59 6.15 19.41 -8.23
N GLY A 60 7.45 19.19 -8.33
CA GLY A 60 8.47 20.24 -8.21
C GLY A 60 8.33 20.96 -6.86
N ASN A 61 8.51 22.27 -6.88
CA ASN A 61 8.43 23.12 -5.68
C ASN A 61 7.01 23.63 -5.37
N ARG A 62 5.98 23.10 -6.01
CA ARG A 62 4.60 23.57 -5.81
C ARG A 62 4.04 23.07 -4.50
N ALA A 63 3.56 23.99 -3.68
CA ALA A 63 2.92 23.66 -2.41
C ALA A 63 1.63 22.86 -2.65
N ASN A 64 1.44 21.79 -1.85
CA ASN A 64 0.22 20.98 -1.86
C ASN A 64 -0.10 20.28 -3.21
N ALA A 65 0.88 20.12 -4.08
CA ALA A 65 0.68 19.46 -5.37
C ALA A 65 0.50 17.94 -5.27
N LEU A 66 0.87 17.32 -4.13
CA LEU A 66 0.74 15.89 -3.89
C LEU A 66 -0.24 15.62 -2.75
N PHE A 67 -1.16 14.69 -2.97
CA PHE A 67 -2.04 14.11 -1.97
C PHE A 67 -1.89 12.59 -1.98
N PHE A 68 -1.68 11.99 -0.81
CA PHE A 68 -1.51 10.56 -0.64
C PHE A 68 -2.61 10.02 0.26
N ALA A 69 -3.21 8.91 -0.14
CA ALA A 69 -4.07 8.08 0.68
C ALA A 69 -3.45 6.68 0.78
N GLY A 70 -3.51 6.05 1.95
CA GLY A 70 -2.95 4.71 2.16
C GLY A 70 -3.04 4.29 3.62
N ASP A 71 -2.66 3.05 3.89
CA ASP A 71 -2.65 2.43 5.21
C ASP A 71 -1.24 1.89 5.49
N LEU A 72 -0.52 2.49 6.44
CA LEU A 72 0.84 2.06 6.81
C LEU A 72 0.87 0.62 7.32
N GLY A 73 -0.21 0.15 7.94
CA GLY A 73 -0.34 -1.22 8.43
C GLY A 73 -0.43 -2.27 7.31
N GLN A 74 -0.76 -1.87 6.08
CA GLN A 74 -0.85 -2.75 4.92
C GLN A 74 0.42 -2.76 4.05
N ARG A 75 1.51 -2.15 4.51
CA ARG A 75 2.80 -2.16 3.79
C ARG A 75 3.47 -3.53 3.88
N ILE A 76 3.14 -4.44 2.97
CA ILE A 76 3.69 -5.80 2.91
C ILE A 76 4.60 -6.05 1.70
N PHE A 77 4.50 -5.23 0.64
CA PHE A 77 5.25 -5.42 -0.61
C PHE A 77 6.50 -4.54 -0.74
N GLN A 78 6.60 -3.48 0.06
CA GLN A 78 7.69 -2.52 -0.05
C GLN A 78 8.56 -2.51 1.20
N THR A 79 9.88 -2.54 1.00
CA THR A 79 10.83 -2.22 2.09
C THR A 79 10.62 -0.78 2.52
N PRO A 80 10.47 -0.48 3.81
CA PRO A 80 10.31 0.88 4.30
C PRO A 80 11.48 1.79 3.89
N PHE A 81 11.19 2.99 3.43
CA PHE A 81 12.17 4.00 3.06
C PHE A 81 11.67 5.40 3.44
N SER A 82 12.59 6.34 3.59
CA SER A 82 12.27 7.72 3.95
C SER A 82 11.71 8.50 2.75
N TRP A 83 10.48 8.98 2.86
CA TRP A 83 9.85 9.85 1.87
C TRP A 83 10.47 11.24 1.89
N LYS A 84 10.82 11.72 3.09
CA LYS A 84 11.50 13.00 3.26
C LYS A 84 12.84 13.05 2.52
N SER A 85 13.61 11.94 2.56
CA SER A 85 14.89 11.86 1.82
C SER A 85 14.74 11.97 0.30
N LEU A 86 13.53 11.71 -0.21
CA LEU A 86 13.17 11.80 -1.62
C LEU A 86 12.45 13.12 -1.99
N GLY A 87 12.41 14.08 -1.08
CA GLY A 87 11.82 15.40 -1.31
C GLY A 87 10.32 15.50 -0.98
N VAL A 88 9.72 14.48 -0.36
CA VAL A 88 8.29 14.46 0.02
C VAL A 88 8.17 14.46 1.54
N ASP A 89 7.97 15.63 2.14
CA ASP A 89 7.78 15.78 3.59
C ASP A 89 6.29 15.90 3.94
N VAL A 90 5.75 14.83 4.54
CA VAL A 90 4.34 14.74 4.95
C VAL A 90 4.15 14.92 6.47
N ARG A 91 5.22 15.17 7.22
CA ARG A 91 5.17 15.30 8.67
C ARG A 91 4.28 16.46 9.10
N GLY A 92 3.41 16.23 10.09
CA GLY A 92 2.43 17.18 10.57
C GLY A 92 1.29 17.49 9.60
N ARG A 93 1.21 16.79 8.46
CA ARG A 93 0.21 16.98 7.39
C ARG A 93 -0.66 15.75 7.17
N SER A 94 -0.38 14.66 7.87
CA SER A 94 -1.19 13.44 7.79
C SER A 94 -2.43 13.53 8.69
N ARG A 95 -3.49 12.84 8.27
CA ARG A 95 -4.73 12.67 9.02
C ARG A 95 -5.16 11.22 8.92
N THR A 96 -5.53 10.61 10.05
CA THR A 96 -6.06 9.26 10.09
C THR A 96 -7.58 9.32 10.06
N LEU A 97 -8.19 8.49 9.21
CA LEU A 97 -9.64 8.29 9.17
C LEU A 97 -10.03 7.23 10.18
N ASN A 98 -10.80 7.62 11.18
CA ASN A 98 -11.15 6.76 12.32
C ASN A 98 -12.52 6.09 12.17
N ILE A 99 -13.26 6.34 11.08
CA ILE A 99 -14.56 5.70 10.83
C ILE A 99 -14.41 4.71 9.68
N ASN A 100 -14.66 3.43 9.99
CA ASN A 100 -14.58 2.35 9.03
C ASN A 100 -15.99 1.93 8.59
N TYR A 101 -16.29 2.15 7.31
CA TYR A 101 -17.55 1.78 6.67
C TYR A 101 -17.49 0.43 5.93
N ARG A 102 -16.32 -0.17 5.79
CA ARG A 102 -16.08 -1.33 4.93
C ARG A 102 -16.15 -2.66 5.68
N THR A 103 -15.62 -2.71 6.91
CA THR A 103 -15.50 -3.95 7.68
C THR A 103 -16.27 -3.86 8.97
N SER A 104 -16.90 -4.98 9.38
CA SER A 104 -17.58 -5.08 10.66
C SER A 104 -16.62 -4.92 11.84
N HIS A 105 -17.16 -4.55 12.98
CA HIS A 105 -16.39 -4.41 14.23
C HIS A 105 -15.62 -5.70 14.57
N GLN A 106 -16.24 -6.86 14.42
CA GLN A 106 -15.66 -8.16 14.74
C GLN A 106 -14.48 -8.52 13.84
N ILE A 107 -14.60 -8.31 12.53
CA ILE A 107 -13.50 -8.55 11.58
C ILE A 107 -12.33 -7.59 11.87
N ARG A 108 -12.64 -6.31 12.09
CA ARG A 108 -11.60 -5.32 12.41
C ARG A 108 -10.86 -5.65 13.68
N LEU A 109 -11.55 -6.05 14.76
CA LEU A 109 -10.92 -6.45 16.01
C LEU A 109 -9.93 -7.61 15.82
N GLN A 110 -10.24 -8.57 14.97
CA GLN A 110 -9.31 -9.67 14.66
C GLN A 110 -8.09 -9.19 13.87
N ALA A 111 -8.28 -8.33 12.88
CA ALA A 111 -7.19 -7.74 12.11
C ALA A 111 -6.27 -6.88 13.01
N ASP A 112 -6.82 -6.10 13.92
CA ASP A 112 -6.05 -5.25 14.84
C ASP A 112 -5.19 -6.04 15.84
N ARG A 113 -5.48 -7.33 16.08
CA ARG A 113 -4.63 -8.22 16.90
C ARG A 113 -3.28 -8.55 16.23
N LEU A 114 -3.21 -8.47 14.91
CA LEU A 114 -1.99 -8.73 14.13
C LEU A 114 -1.07 -7.51 14.09
N LEU A 115 -1.62 -6.32 14.30
CA LEU A 115 -0.89 -5.04 14.28
C LEU A 115 -0.90 -4.44 15.68
N GLY A 116 0.18 -3.78 16.04
CA GLY A 116 0.19 -2.97 17.27
C GLY A 116 -0.80 -1.79 17.19
N PRO A 117 -1.09 -1.15 18.32
CA PRO A 117 -2.01 -0.03 18.36
C PRO A 117 -1.53 1.21 17.59
N ASP A 118 -0.24 1.30 17.36
CA ASP A 118 0.40 2.40 16.63
C ASP A 118 1.40 1.82 15.62
N VAL A 119 1.35 2.31 14.41
CA VAL A 119 2.27 1.95 13.32
C VAL A 119 3.07 3.19 12.95
N SER A 120 4.39 3.07 12.84
CA SER A 120 5.26 4.18 12.46
C SER A 120 5.99 3.91 11.15
N ASP A 121 6.23 4.98 10.39
CA ASP A 121 7.11 4.94 9.23
C ASP A 121 8.55 5.32 9.59
N VAL A 122 9.44 5.28 8.58
CA VAL A 122 10.87 5.62 8.73
C VAL A 122 11.10 7.11 9.04
N ASP A 123 10.17 7.97 8.67
CA ASP A 123 10.25 9.42 8.87
C ASP A 123 9.67 9.88 10.22
N GLY A 124 9.18 8.92 11.03
CA GLY A 124 8.62 9.17 12.35
C GLY A 124 7.16 9.62 12.32
N ASN A 125 6.45 9.48 11.20
CA ASN A 125 4.99 9.62 11.19
C ASN A 125 4.39 8.43 11.92
N VAL A 126 3.45 8.69 12.82
CA VAL A 126 2.75 7.67 13.59
C VAL A 126 1.29 7.65 13.17
N GLU A 127 0.80 6.48 12.80
CA GLU A 127 -0.61 6.21 12.60
C GLU A 127 -1.14 5.46 13.82
N SER A 128 -2.05 6.08 14.56
CA SER A 128 -2.72 5.44 15.68
C SER A 128 -4.02 4.79 15.21
N ARG A 129 -4.15 3.50 15.47
CA ARG A 129 -5.36 2.72 15.19
C ARG A 129 -6.37 2.78 16.35
N LYS A 130 -5.95 3.39 17.46
CA LYS A 130 -6.83 3.61 18.61
C LYS A 130 -7.98 4.53 18.24
N GLY A 131 -9.18 4.16 18.66
CA GLY A 131 -10.39 4.96 18.39
C GLY A 131 -10.99 4.77 17.00
N THR A 132 -10.48 3.84 16.17
CA THR A 132 -11.15 3.47 14.94
C THR A 132 -12.47 2.74 15.26
N ILE A 133 -13.58 3.19 14.66
CA ILE A 133 -14.92 2.68 14.90
C ILE A 133 -15.48 2.11 13.59
N SER A 134 -15.94 0.86 13.61
CA SER A 134 -16.73 0.31 12.50
C SER A 134 -18.19 0.71 12.69
N VAL A 135 -18.84 1.15 11.63
CA VAL A 135 -20.23 1.65 11.67
C VAL A 135 -21.28 0.54 11.84
N PHE A 136 -20.89 -0.72 11.70
CA PHE A 136 -21.79 -1.87 11.84
C PHE A 136 -21.09 -3.06 12.51
N ASN A 137 -21.92 -3.97 13.04
CA ASN A 137 -21.50 -5.25 13.57
C ASN A 137 -21.81 -6.35 12.55
N GLY A 138 -20.99 -7.39 12.56
CA GLY A 138 -21.17 -8.62 11.77
C GLY A 138 -21.07 -9.86 12.65
N PRO A 139 -21.14 -11.04 12.07
CA PRO A 139 -20.85 -12.28 12.79
C PRO A 139 -19.43 -12.32 13.30
N GLU A 140 -19.17 -13.09 14.35
CA GLU A 140 -17.82 -13.36 14.80
C GLU A 140 -17.03 -14.14 13.73
N PRO A 141 -15.77 -13.77 13.47
CA PRO A 141 -14.92 -14.53 12.55
C PRO A 141 -14.70 -15.95 13.06
N ILE A 142 -14.81 -16.91 12.16
CA ILE A 142 -14.50 -18.32 12.45
C ILE A 142 -13.00 -18.51 12.27
N ILE A 143 -12.30 -18.93 13.33
CA ILE A 143 -10.86 -19.17 13.33
C ILE A 143 -10.64 -20.66 13.49
N CYS A 144 -10.01 -21.28 12.51
CA CYS A 144 -9.67 -22.70 12.51
C CYS A 144 -8.15 -22.89 12.51
N SER A 145 -7.68 -23.91 13.18
CA SER A 145 -6.27 -24.34 13.18
C SER A 145 -6.17 -25.75 12.62
N TYR A 146 -5.15 -25.99 11.81
CA TYR A 146 -4.93 -27.28 11.15
C TYR A 146 -3.53 -27.80 11.45
N THR A 147 -3.33 -29.11 11.33
CA THR A 147 -2.04 -29.77 11.62
C THR A 147 -0.98 -29.46 10.56
N ASP A 148 -1.39 -29.23 9.34
CA ASP A 148 -0.52 -28.94 8.20
C ASP A 148 -1.29 -28.22 7.08
N ALA A 149 -0.55 -27.72 6.09
CA ALA A 149 -1.10 -27.00 4.93
C ALA A 149 -2.04 -27.85 4.06
N ARG A 150 -1.87 -29.17 4.05
CA ARG A 150 -2.75 -30.08 3.28
C ARG A 150 -4.14 -30.15 3.91
N ALA A 151 -4.19 -30.31 5.22
CA ALA A 151 -5.46 -30.32 5.98
C ALA A 151 -6.17 -28.97 5.85
N GLU A 152 -5.43 -27.85 5.92
CA GLU A 152 -5.95 -26.50 5.70
C GLU A 152 -6.56 -26.35 4.31
N ASN A 153 -5.83 -26.70 3.24
CA ASN A 153 -6.31 -26.60 1.86
C ASN A 153 -7.56 -27.45 1.62
N GLN A 154 -7.62 -28.66 2.21
CA GLN A 154 -8.79 -29.52 2.10
C GLN A 154 -10.00 -28.89 2.79
N ALA A 155 -9.85 -28.35 3.98
CA ALA A 155 -10.92 -27.67 4.71
C ALA A 155 -11.42 -26.42 3.98
N VAL A 156 -10.53 -25.63 3.40
CA VAL A 156 -10.89 -24.46 2.56
C VAL A 156 -11.69 -24.92 1.35
N GLY A 157 -11.30 -26.01 0.67
CA GLY A 157 -12.04 -26.58 -0.45
C GLY A 157 -13.48 -26.94 -0.07
N VAL A 158 -13.66 -27.69 1.03
CA VAL A 158 -14.99 -28.06 1.55
C VAL A 158 -15.83 -26.82 1.90
N TRP A 159 -15.22 -25.82 2.54
CA TRP A 159 -15.91 -24.59 2.89
C TRP A 159 -16.37 -23.80 1.64
N LEU A 160 -15.53 -23.70 0.60
CA LEU A 160 -15.89 -23.06 -0.67
C LEU A 160 -17.05 -23.77 -1.37
N GLU A 161 -17.06 -25.10 -1.38
CA GLU A 161 -18.17 -25.90 -1.91
C GLU A 161 -19.48 -25.63 -1.16
N GLN A 162 -19.44 -25.55 0.18
CA GLN A 162 -20.60 -25.20 1.01
C GLN A 162 -21.11 -23.79 0.71
N CYS A 163 -20.22 -22.80 0.56
CA CYS A 163 -20.57 -21.43 0.19
C CYS A 163 -21.26 -21.38 -1.19
N SER A 164 -20.70 -22.10 -2.16
CA SER A 164 -21.27 -22.18 -3.52
C SER A 164 -22.66 -22.80 -3.56
N THR A 165 -22.86 -23.91 -2.85
CA THR A 165 -24.18 -24.57 -2.76
C THR A 165 -25.19 -23.79 -1.93
N GLY A 166 -24.72 -23.01 -0.96
CA GLY A 166 -25.56 -22.13 -0.12
C GLY A 166 -25.95 -20.81 -0.77
N GLY A 167 -25.55 -20.56 -2.02
CA GLY A 167 -25.86 -19.33 -2.75
C GLY A 167 -25.05 -18.11 -2.31
N VAL A 168 -24.02 -18.29 -1.50
CA VAL A 168 -23.01 -17.27 -1.19
C VAL A 168 -21.95 -17.34 -2.27
N LEU A 169 -21.96 -16.41 -3.20
CA LEU A 169 -20.88 -16.27 -4.19
C LEU A 169 -19.63 -15.77 -3.49
N PRO A 170 -18.46 -16.30 -3.82
CA PRO A 170 -17.17 -15.83 -3.31
C PRO A 170 -16.84 -14.41 -3.79
#